data_138deebb75447f0fb4bd8defadb160be
#
_entry.id   138deebb75447f0fb4bd8defadb160be
#
_cell.length_a   1.000
_cell.length_b   1.000
_cell.length_c   1.000
_cell.angle_alpha   90.00
_cell.angle_beta   90.00
_cell.angle_gamma   90.00
#
_symmetry.space_group_name_H-M   'P 1'
#
loop_
_entity.id
_entity.type
_entity.pdbx_description
1 polymer ?
#
loop_
_entity_poly.entity_id
_entity_poly.type
_entity_poly.pdbx_seq_one_letter_code
_entity_poly.pdbx_strand_id
1 'polypeptide(L)'
;NRQRKWKAPGKEFTGESYDADELQTNPALALGYIVAPPRMAHYMEYSTRIYDVYLKYISAEDILVYSIDEVFMDITSFLNTYKMTAHELAMTIIRDVLATTGITATAGIGTNMYLAKIAMDITAKKMPPDKDGVRIAELDEMSYRKELWEHKPLTDFWRVGAGYSKKLEDNRM
;
A
#
# COMPACT_ATOMS: atom_id res chain seq x y z
N ASN A 1 4.70 -24.37 -10.80
CA ASN A 1 4.21 -25.61 -11.45
C ASN A 1 4.66 -26.89 -10.74
N ARG A 2 5.86 -26.97 -10.14
CA ARG A 2 6.34 -28.17 -9.43
C ARG A 2 5.37 -28.63 -8.34
N GLN A 3 4.86 -27.73 -7.51
CA GLN A 3 3.88 -28.05 -6.47
C GLN A 3 2.51 -28.45 -7.05
N ARG A 4 2.12 -27.88 -8.21
CA ARG A 4 0.88 -28.25 -8.91
C ARG A 4 0.98 -29.67 -9.47
N LYS A 5 2.10 -30.03 -10.10
CA LYS A 5 2.35 -31.40 -10.55
C LYS A 5 2.33 -32.42 -9.42
N TRP A 6 2.74 -32.01 -8.22
CA TRP A 6 2.72 -32.87 -7.03
C TRP A 6 1.29 -33.19 -6.55
N LYS A 7 0.34 -32.26 -6.74
CA LYS A 7 -1.08 -32.45 -6.42
C LYS A 7 -1.85 -33.26 -7.49
N ALA A 8 -1.28 -33.44 -8.67
CA ALA A 8 -1.88 -34.20 -9.77
C ALA A 8 -0.80 -35.07 -10.46
N PRO A 9 -0.25 -36.08 -9.76
CA PRO A 9 0.82 -36.92 -10.30
C PRO A 9 0.36 -37.69 -11.53
N GLY A 10 1.19 -37.69 -12.58
CA GLY A 10 0.94 -38.46 -13.83
C GLY A 10 0.03 -37.80 -14.84
N LYS A 11 -0.45 -36.58 -14.62
CA LYS A 11 -1.23 -35.82 -15.61
C LYS A 11 -0.37 -34.70 -16.21
N GLU A 12 -0.43 -34.56 -17.52
CA GLU A 12 0.11 -33.37 -18.19
C GLU A 12 -0.86 -32.21 -18.05
N PHE A 13 -0.31 -30.97 -18.04
CA PHE A 13 -1.15 -29.78 -18.06
C PHE A 13 -1.83 -29.66 -19.44
N THR A 14 -3.11 -29.33 -19.45
CA THR A 14 -3.92 -29.14 -20.67
C THR A 14 -3.96 -27.71 -21.15
N GLY A 15 -3.39 -26.77 -20.38
CA GLY A 15 -3.31 -25.35 -20.68
C GLY A 15 -2.59 -24.61 -19.56
N GLU A 16 -2.61 -23.29 -19.60
CA GLU A 16 -2.03 -22.44 -18.58
C GLU A 16 -2.93 -21.25 -18.26
N SER A 17 -2.84 -20.74 -17.02
CA SER A 17 -3.50 -19.52 -16.58
C SER A 17 -2.62 -18.77 -15.58
N TYR A 18 -2.82 -17.46 -15.45
CA TYR A 18 -2.26 -16.63 -14.40
C TYR A 18 -3.31 -16.27 -13.33
N ASP A 19 -4.59 -16.56 -13.58
CA ASP A 19 -5.68 -16.27 -12.67
C ASP A 19 -5.68 -17.23 -11.48
N ALA A 20 -5.77 -16.70 -10.26
CA ALA A 20 -5.69 -17.47 -9.04
C ALA A 20 -6.89 -18.40 -8.85
N ASP A 21 -8.10 -17.92 -9.20
CA ASP A 21 -9.35 -18.67 -9.01
C ASP A 21 -9.45 -19.80 -10.05
N GLU A 22 -9.07 -19.52 -11.30
CA GLU A 22 -8.97 -20.56 -12.31
C GLU A 22 -7.96 -21.65 -11.92
N LEU A 23 -6.79 -21.24 -11.44
CA LEU A 23 -5.76 -22.17 -11.00
C LEU A 23 -6.18 -22.98 -9.76
N GLN A 24 -7.00 -22.42 -8.89
CA GLN A 24 -7.51 -23.11 -7.71
C GLN A 24 -8.58 -24.13 -8.08
N THR A 25 -9.47 -23.79 -8.98
CA THR A 25 -10.60 -24.63 -9.40
C THR A 25 -10.20 -25.67 -10.43
N ASN A 26 -9.20 -25.42 -11.27
CA ASN A 26 -8.75 -26.36 -12.32
C ASN A 26 -7.28 -26.79 -12.12
N PRO A 27 -7.03 -27.95 -11.48
CA PRO A 27 -5.68 -28.46 -11.29
C PRO A 27 -4.96 -28.90 -12.58
N ALA A 28 -5.68 -29.01 -13.70
CA ALA A 28 -5.09 -29.35 -15.01
C ALA A 28 -4.40 -28.15 -15.70
N LEU A 29 -4.55 -26.94 -15.18
CA LEU A 29 -3.87 -25.75 -15.70
C LEU A 29 -2.48 -25.59 -15.08
N ALA A 30 -1.50 -25.27 -15.91
CA ALA A 30 -0.20 -24.79 -15.44
C ALA A 30 -0.31 -23.31 -15.01
N LEU A 31 0.51 -22.90 -14.05
CA LEU A 31 0.74 -21.48 -13.80
C LEU A 31 1.63 -20.91 -14.92
N GLY A 32 1.06 -19.99 -15.71
CA GLY A 32 1.73 -19.28 -16.79
C GLY A 32 1.83 -17.79 -16.49
N TYR A 33 3.05 -17.25 -16.46
CA TYR A 33 3.32 -15.81 -16.36
C TYR A 33 4.75 -15.48 -16.81
N ILE A 34 4.95 -14.25 -17.20
CA ILE A 34 6.28 -13.75 -17.57
C ILE A 34 6.93 -13.14 -16.34
N VAL A 35 8.11 -13.62 -15.97
CA VAL A 35 8.92 -13.04 -14.90
C VAL A 35 9.78 -11.92 -15.47
N ALA A 36 9.47 -10.68 -15.12
CA ALA A 36 10.34 -9.54 -15.41
C ALA A 36 11.49 -9.47 -14.41
N PRO A 37 12.75 -9.39 -14.83
CA PRO A 37 13.86 -9.18 -13.91
C PRO A 37 13.71 -7.85 -13.16
N PRO A 38 13.94 -7.81 -11.84
CA PRO A 38 13.90 -6.57 -11.08
C PRO A 38 15.04 -5.63 -11.51
N ARG A 39 14.74 -4.33 -11.58
CA ARG A 39 15.70 -3.26 -11.97
C ARG A 39 15.85 -2.26 -10.83
N MET A 40 16.50 -2.66 -9.73
CA MET A 40 16.56 -1.88 -8.50
C MET A 40 17.12 -0.46 -8.71
N ALA A 41 18.18 -0.30 -9.51
CA ALA A 41 18.72 1.03 -9.82
C ALA A 41 17.68 1.96 -10.48
N HIS A 42 16.86 1.40 -11.37
CA HIS A 42 15.77 2.13 -12.00
C HIS A 42 14.67 2.51 -11.01
N TYR A 43 14.33 1.62 -10.08
CA TYR A 43 13.34 1.92 -9.04
C TYR A 43 13.85 3.04 -8.10
N MET A 44 15.13 3.03 -7.74
CA MET A 44 15.76 4.08 -6.94
C MET A 44 15.75 5.44 -7.68
N GLU A 45 16.00 5.44 -8.99
CA GLU A 45 15.91 6.66 -9.82
C GLU A 45 14.51 7.28 -9.75
N TYR A 46 13.46 6.46 -9.92
CA TYR A 46 12.08 6.94 -9.83
C TYR A 46 11.69 7.37 -8.42
N SER A 47 12.14 6.64 -7.39
CA SER A 47 11.97 7.03 -5.99
C SER A 47 12.56 8.42 -5.72
N THR A 48 13.77 8.71 -6.22
CA THR A 48 14.40 10.03 -6.11
C THR A 48 13.60 11.10 -6.83
N ARG A 49 13.15 10.84 -8.05
CA ARG A 49 12.30 11.78 -8.82
C ARG A 49 10.99 12.11 -8.09
N ILE A 50 10.39 11.13 -7.44
CA ILE A 50 9.18 11.33 -6.62
C ILE A 50 9.52 12.16 -5.38
N TYR A 51 10.62 11.87 -4.72
CA TYR A 51 11.10 12.64 -3.57
C TYR A 51 11.35 14.12 -3.93
N ASP A 52 11.91 14.40 -5.11
CA ASP A 52 12.09 15.77 -5.62
C ASP A 52 10.75 16.50 -5.80
N VAL A 53 9.68 15.79 -6.13
CA VAL A 53 8.33 16.37 -6.14
C VAL A 53 7.87 16.73 -4.74
N TYR A 54 8.09 15.85 -3.75
CA TYR A 54 7.74 16.14 -2.35
C TYR A 54 8.42 17.38 -1.82
N LEU A 55 9.70 17.59 -2.17
CA LEU A 55 10.48 18.76 -1.75
C LEU A 55 9.95 20.09 -2.29
N LYS A 56 9.08 20.10 -3.30
CA LYS A 56 8.41 21.33 -3.77
C LYS A 56 7.38 21.85 -2.74
N TYR A 57 6.88 20.95 -1.88
CA TYR A 57 5.77 21.21 -0.97
C TYR A 57 6.16 21.15 0.49
N ILE A 58 7.03 20.23 0.86
CA ILE A 58 7.39 19.90 2.23
C ILE A 58 8.90 19.99 2.41
N SER A 59 9.35 20.54 3.52
CA SER A 59 10.77 20.62 3.86
C SER A 59 11.36 19.23 4.08
N ALA A 60 12.62 19.02 3.72
CA ALA A 60 13.30 17.73 3.86
C ALA A 60 13.31 17.22 5.31
N GLU A 61 13.38 18.12 6.29
CA GLU A 61 13.35 17.81 7.72
C GLU A 61 12.01 17.23 8.21
N ASP A 62 10.93 17.54 7.50
CA ASP A 62 9.57 17.05 7.79
C ASP A 62 9.21 15.81 6.97
N ILE A 63 10.14 15.25 6.18
CA ILE A 63 9.98 14.04 5.38
C ILE A 63 10.84 12.93 5.96
N LEU A 64 10.21 11.87 6.45
CA LEU A 64 10.87 10.62 6.83
C LEU A 64 10.76 9.61 5.69
N VAL A 65 11.86 9.31 5.02
CA VAL A 65 11.93 8.22 4.04
C VAL A 65 11.89 6.88 4.80
N TYR A 66 10.79 6.15 4.63
CA TYR A 66 10.57 4.88 5.32
C TYR A 66 11.07 3.69 4.49
N SER A 67 10.84 3.72 3.19
CA SER A 67 11.31 2.71 2.24
C SER A 67 11.55 3.35 0.85
N ILE A 68 11.90 2.54 -0.14
CA ILE A 68 12.10 3.01 -1.52
C ILE A 68 10.83 3.63 -2.15
N ASP A 69 9.66 3.28 -1.65
CA ASP A 69 8.34 3.64 -2.19
C ASP A 69 7.40 4.26 -1.16
N GLU A 70 7.86 4.45 0.07
CA GLU A 70 7.04 5.01 1.16
C GLU A 70 7.77 6.11 1.92
N VAL A 71 7.05 7.19 2.19
CA VAL A 71 7.50 8.29 3.05
C VAL A 71 6.42 8.65 4.07
N PHE A 72 6.83 9.20 5.20
CA PHE A 72 5.95 9.95 6.10
C PHE A 72 6.28 11.42 5.99
N MET A 73 5.28 12.27 6.06
CA MET A 73 5.42 13.72 6.03
C MET A 73 4.67 14.34 7.22
N ASP A 74 5.33 15.18 7.99
CA ASP A 74 4.63 16.07 8.91
C ASP A 74 4.19 17.32 8.14
N ILE A 75 2.91 17.40 7.85
CA ILE A 75 2.34 18.49 7.07
C ILE A 75 1.71 19.60 7.93
N THR A 76 1.78 19.47 9.26
CA THR A 76 1.05 20.32 10.21
C THR A 76 1.32 21.81 10.00
N SER A 77 2.60 22.20 9.86
CA SER A 77 3.01 23.60 9.67
C SER A 77 2.67 24.14 8.28
N PHE A 78 2.51 23.28 7.29
CA PHE A 78 2.29 23.65 5.90
C PHE A 78 0.83 23.93 5.57
N LEU A 79 -0.13 23.38 6.31
CA LEU A 79 -1.56 23.54 6.04
C LEU A 79 -1.98 25.02 6.07
N ASN A 80 -1.47 25.78 7.05
CA ASN A 80 -1.75 27.22 7.14
C ASN A 80 -1.08 28.02 6.00
N THR A 81 0.13 27.62 5.61
CA THR A 81 0.89 28.26 4.52
C THR A 81 0.17 28.10 3.18
N TYR A 82 -0.28 26.89 2.87
CA TYR A 82 -0.98 26.60 1.63
C TYR A 82 -2.48 26.91 1.69
N LYS A 83 -3.04 27.18 2.88
CA LYS A 83 -4.49 27.37 3.11
C LYS A 83 -5.30 26.19 2.56
N MET A 84 -4.80 24.98 2.79
CA MET A 84 -5.37 23.70 2.34
C MET A 84 -5.65 22.81 3.54
N THR A 85 -6.62 21.93 3.39
CA THR A 85 -6.77 20.76 4.27
C THR A 85 -5.67 19.74 3.99
N ALA A 86 -5.47 18.82 4.92
CA ALA A 86 -4.52 17.72 4.72
C ALA A 86 -4.84 16.89 3.46
N HIS A 87 -6.12 16.66 3.21
CA HIS A 87 -6.60 15.95 2.02
C HIS A 87 -6.25 16.70 0.72
N GLU A 88 -6.54 17.99 0.66
CA GLU A 88 -6.25 18.81 -0.52
C GLU A 88 -4.76 18.89 -0.81
N LEU A 89 -3.93 19.01 0.23
CA LEU A 89 -2.47 19.02 0.07
C LEU A 89 -1.95 17.66 -0.41
N ALA A 90 -2.40 16.55 0.19
CA ALA A 90 -2.04 15.21 -0.23
C ALA A 90 -2.45 14.95 -1.69
N MET A 91 -3.68 15.33 -2.07
CA MET A 91 -4.17 15.21 -3.45
C MET A 91 -3.32 16.03 -4.42
N THR A 92 -2.93 17.25 -4.05
CA THR A 92 -2.08 18.13 -4.87
C THR A 92 -0.71 17.50 -5.11
N ILE A 93 -0.08 16.99 -4.06
CA ILE A 93 1.22 16.31 -4.15
C ILE A 93 1.14 15.07 -5.03
N ILE A 94 0.13 14.21 -4.82
CA ILE A 94 -0.03 12.97 -5.60
C ILE A 94 -0.26 13.27 -7.07
N ARG A 95 -1.04 14.30 -7.41
CA ARG A 95 -1.26 14.70 -8.80
C ARG A 95 -0.01 15.26 -9.46
N ASP A 96 0.85 15.98 -8.74
CA ASP A 96 2.15 16.41 -9.28
C ASP A 96 3.08 15.21 -9.48
N VAL A 97 3.09 14.23 -8.57
CA VAL A 97 3.81 12.96 -8.76
C VAL A 97 3.34 12.25 -10.03
N LEU A 98 2.02 12.11 -10.19
CA LEU A 98 1.44 11.47 -11.38
C LEU A 98 1.80 12.23 -12.68
N ALA A 99 1.69 13.56 -12.68
CA ALA A 99 2.02 14.39 -13.84
C ALA A 99 3.51 14.31 -14.19
N THR A 100 4.38 14.22 -13.17
CA THR A 100 5.84 14.21 -13.36
C THR A 100 6.38 12.83 -13.75
N THR A 101 5.81 11.76 -13.22
CA THR A 101 6.37 10.41 -13.33
C THR A 101 5.48 9.40 -14.03
N GLY A 102 4.19 9.70 -14.19
CA GLY A 102 3.17 8.74 -14.65
C GLY A 102 2.77 7.70 -13.61
N ILE A 103 3.26 7.82 -12.37
CA ILE A 103 2.99 6.88 -11.27
C ILE A 103 1.98 7.53 -10.32
N THR A 104 0.88 6.83 -10.03
CA THR A 104 -0.07 7.24 -9.00
C THR A 104 0.38 6.75 -7.62
N ALA A 105 -0.17 7.34 -6.56
CA ALA A 105 0.11 6.97 -5.19
C ALA A 105 -1.17 6.83 -4.36
N THR A 106 -1.05 6.13 -3.24
CA THR A 106 -2.07 6.02 -2.20
C THR A 106 -1.57 6.76 -0.96
N ALA A 107 -2.41 7.50 -0.28
CA ALA A 107 -2.06 8.18 0.95
C ALA A 107 -2.97 7.79 2.11
N GLY A 108 -2.38 7.80 3.31
CA GLY A 108 -3.11 7.78 4.57
C GLY A 108 -2.79 9.03 5.36
N ILE A 109 -3.81 9.68 5.88
CA ILE A 109 -3.73 10.86 6.73
C ILE A 109 -4.10 10.44 8.15
N GLY A 110 -3.34 10.87 9.13
CA GLY A 110 -3.61 10.56 10.53
C GLY A 110 -3.05 11.62 11.46
N THR A 111 -3.57 11.68 12.67
CA THR A 111 -3.10 12.59 13.74
C THR A 111 -1.72 12.19 14.28
N ASN A 112 -1.24 11.03 13.89
CA ASN A 112 0.11 10.53 14.13
C ASN A 112 0.55 9.54 13.07
N MET A 113 1.84 9.19 13.06
CA MET A 113 2.46 8.29 12.07
C MET A 113 1.78 6.91 12.01
N TYR A 114 1.36 6.36 13.15
CA TYR A 114 0.69 5.06 13.19
C TYR A 114 -0.66 5.11 12.48
N LEU A 115 -1.49 6.09 12.82
CA LEU A 115 -2.81 6.25 12.21
C LEU A 115 -2.72 6.56 10.71
N ALA A 116 -1.74 7.38 10.29
CA ALA A 116 -1.49 7.62 8.87
C ALA A 116 -1.15 6.32 8.13
N LYS A 117 -0.27 5.48 8.71
CA LYS A 117 0.09 4.18 8.10
C LYS A 117 -1.10 3.23 8.04
N ILE A 118 -1.90 3.14 9.09
CA ILE A 118 -3.11 2.29 9.13
C ILE A 118 -4.16 2.80 8.14
N ALA A 119 -4.38 4.11 8.06
CA ALA A 119 -5.28 4.70 7.07
C ALA A 119 -4.88 4.31 5.65
N MET A 120 -3.59 4.36 5.32
CA MET A 120 -3.09 3.95 4.02
C MET A 120 -3.26 2.45 3.77
N ASP A 121 -2.78 1.60 4.68
CA ASP A 121 -2.67 0.16 4.44
C ASP A 121 -4.01 -0.58 4.52
N ILE A 122 -4.90 -0.18 5.43
CA ILE A 122 -6.16 -0.87 5.65
C ILE A 122 -7.32 -0.16 4.96
N THR A 123 -7.46 1.16 5.18
CA THR A 123 -8.65 1.88 4.71
C THR A 123 -8.50 2.30 3.25
N ALA A 124 -7.45 3.03 2.88
CA ALA A 124 -7.29 3.57 1.53
C ALA A 124 -7.18 2.45 0.47
N LYS A 125 -6.46 1.37 0.74
CA LYS A 125 -6.32 0.25 -0.21
C LYS A 125 -7.64 -0.46 -0.54
N LYS A 126 -8.66 -0.36 0.34
CA LYS A 126 -10.00 -0.94 0.14
C LYS A 126 -10.97 0.03 -0.55
N MET A 127 -10.63 1.31 -0.62
CA MET A 127 -11.48 2.31 -1.27
C MET A 127 -11.38 2.21 -2.79
N PRO A 128 -12.46 2.51 -3.53
CA PRO A 128 -12.37 2.69 -4.97
C PRO A 128 -11.44 3.87 -5.28
N PRO A 129 -10.60 3.77 -6.32
CA PRO A 129 -9.78 4.89 -6.74
C PRO A 129 -10.66 6.00 -7.35
N ASP A 130 -10.17 7.23 -7.30
CA ASP A 130 -10.73 8.31 -8.10
C ASP A 130 -10.40 8.13 -9.60
N LYS A 131 -10.82 9.09 -10.43
CA LYS A 131 -10.57 9.06 -11.89
C LYS A 131 -9.09 9.01 -12.27
N ASP A 132 -8.21 9.47 -11.38
CA ASP A 132 -6.75 9.52 -11.58
C ASP A 132 -6.04 8.31 -10.91
N GLY A 133 -6.81 7.35 -10.38
CA GLY A 133 -6.29 6.16 -9.69
C GLY A 133 -5.87 6.42 -8.24
N VAL A 134 -6.15 7.61 -7.69
CA VAL A 134 -5.74 8.03 -6.35
C VAL A 134 -6.69 7.48 -5.29
N ARG A 135 -6.12 7.07 -4.16
CA ARG A 135 -6.84 6.68 -2.95
C ARG A 135 -6.27 7.42 -1.76
N ILE A 136 -7.11 8.10 -1.01
CA ILE A 136 -6.73 8.79 0.23
C ILE A 136 -7.71 8.42 1.31
N ALA A 137 -7.23 7.98 2.48
CA ALA A 137 -8.04 7.74 3.66
C ALA A 137 -7.51 8.56 4.84
N GLU A 138 -8.38 8.90 5.76
CA GLU A 138 -8.07 9.70 6.93
C GLU A 138 -8.56 8.98 8.18
N LEU A 139 -7.72 8.91 9.22
CA LEU A 139 -8.05 8.34 10.52
C LEU A 139 -7.55 9.24 11.65
N ASP A 140 -8.44 9.55 12.55
CA ASP A 140 -8.14 9.98 13.91
C ASP A 140 -8.36 8.82 14.91
N GLU A 141 -8.14 9.06 16.21
CA GLU A 141 -8.29 8.04 17.24
C GLU A 141 -9.73 7.51 17.35
N MET A 142 -10.72 8.36 17.08
CA MET A 142 -12.13 7.99 17.20
C MET A 142 -12.62 7.20 15.99
N SER A 143 -12.29 7.64 14.79
CA SER A 143 -12.60 6.92 13.55
C SER A 143 -11.86 5.59 13.50
N TYR A 144 -10.59 5.53 13.92
CA TYR A 144 -9.84 4.28 14.05
C TYR A 144 -10.59 3.27 14.94
N ARG A 145 -11.03 3.69 16.14
CA ARG A 145 -11.79 2.81 17.04
C ARG A 145 -13.11 2.35 16.42
N LYS A 146 -13.84 3.28 15.82
CA LYS A 146 -15.16 3.01 15.21
C LYS A 146 -15.08 2.05 14.02
N GLU A 147 -14.07 2.21 13.19
CA GLU A 147 -13.98 1.51 11.89
C GLU A 147 -13.14 0.24 11.96
N LEU A 148 -12.10 0.22 12.81
CA LEU A 148 -11.09 -0.82 12.79
C LEU A 148 -10.97 -1.62 14.10
N TRP A 149 -11.76 -1.34 15.13
CA TRP A 149 -11.70 -2.08 16.39
C TRP A 149 -11.95 -3.60 16.22
N GLU A 150 -12.87 -3.96 15.35
CA GLU A 150 -13.24 -5.35 15.03
C GLU A 150 -12.49 -5.90 13.80
N HIS A 151 -11.53 -5.13 13.26
CA HIS A 151 -10.85 -5.52 12.02
C HIS A 151 -10.02 -6.79 12.20
N LYS A 152 -10.14 -7.70 11.26
CA LYS A 152 -9.37 -8.94 11.13
C LYS A 152 -8.84 -9.10 9.70
N PRO A 153 -7.71 -9.77 9.49
CA PRO A 153 -6.83 -10.34 10.51
C PRO A 153 -5.96 -9.27 11.21
N LEU A 154 -5.49 -9.58 12.42
CA LEU A 154 -4.62 -8.65 13.17
C LEU A 154 -3.29 -8.34 12.47
N THR A 155 -2.86 -9.23 11.59
CA THR A 155 -1.64 -9.05 10.78
C THR A 155 -1.73 -7.94 9.73
N ASP A 156 -2.91 -7.37 9.49
CA ASP A 156 -3.08 -6.19 8.63
C ASP A 156 -2.57 -4.91 9.32
N PHE A 157 -2.52 -4.92 10.66
CA PHE A 157 -2.04 -3.78 11.42
C PHE A 157 -0.52 -3.67 11.36
N TRP A 158 -0.04 -2.46 11.11
CA TRP A 158 1.38 -2.17 11.03
C TRP A 158 2.15 -2.68 12.25
N ARG A 159 3.23 -3.42 12.01
CA ARG A 159 4.09 -4.09 13.00
C ARG A 159 3.44 -5.26 13.76
N VAL A 160 2.27 -5.72 13.35
CA VAL A 160 1.68 -6.94 13.90
C VAL A 160 1.97 -8.12 12.96
N GLY A 161 3.00 -8.88 13.25
CA GLY A 161 3.31 -10.11 12.52
C GLY A 161 2.56 -11.32 13.09
N ALA A 162 2.66 -12.47 12.41
CA ALA A 162 1.98 -13.71 12.80
C ALA A 162 2.24 -14.13 14.26
N GLY A 163 3.45 -13.90 14.78
CA GLY A 163 3.80 -14.24 16.16
C GLY A 163 3.05 -13.37 17.20
N TYR A 164 2.89 -12.07 16.91
CA TYR A 164 2.10 -11.19 17.77
C TYR A 164 0.61 -11.47 17.64
N SER A 165 0.10 -11.63 16.42
CA SER A 165 -1.30 -12.00 16.18
C SER A 165 -1.68 -13.24 16.97
N LYS A 166 -0.89 -14.32 16.85
CA LYS A 166 -1.13 -15.55 17.61
C LYS A 166 -1.16 -15.32 19.13
N LYS A 167 -0.22 -14.55 19.68
CA LYS A 167 -0.20 -14.27 21.13
C LYS A 167 -1.42 -13.47 21.58
N LEU A 168 -1.87 -12.50 20.79
CA LEU A 168 -3.07 -11.71 21.09
C LEU A 168 -4.32 -12.58 21.05
N GLU A 169 -4.49 -13.40 20.01
CA GLU A 169 -5.60 -14.33 19.84
C GLU A 169 -5.66 -15.40 20.94
N ASP A 170 -4.50 -15.98 21.31
CA ASP A 170 -4.40 -16.95 22.44
C ASP A 170 -4.83 -16.30 23.79
N ASN A 171 -4.69 -14.98 23.91
CA ASN A 171 -5.15 -14.21 25.08
C ASN A 171 -6.54 -13.55 24.88
N ARG A 172 -7.28 -13.91 23.83
CA ARG A 172 -8.63 -13.42 23.51
C ARG A 172 -8.71 -11.91 23.30
N MET A 173 -7.68 -11.34 22.71
CA MET A 173 -7.62 -9.93 22.28
C MET A 173 -7.91 -9.81 20.78
#